data_052b0f61ed8af8194c55133f7ee37a2f
#
_entry.id   052b0f61ed8af8194c55133f7ee37a2f
#
_cell.length_a   1.000
_cell.length_b   1.000
_cell.length_c   1.000
_cell.angle_alpha   90.00
_cell.angle_beta   90.00
_cell.angle_gamma   90.00
#
_symmetry.space_group_name_H-M   'P 1'
#
loop_
_entity.id
_entity.type
_entity.pdbx_description
1 polymer ?
#
loop_
_entity_poly.entity_id
_entity_poly.type
_entity_poly.pdbx_seq_one_letter_code
_entity_poly.pdbx_strand_id
1 'polypeptide(L)'
;IRRLCKVINERFDQVSAFANVWNADIVAKGVDKAAAVHWILNRRPDIDEVRVMRDSANDAGMIREFHGAAPVWASAEVRQTAAGVLNDAAELLEDSCPSAVCFEFRKN
;
A
#
# COMPACT_ATOMS: atom_id res chain seq x y z
N ILE A 1 18.70 5.92 8.75
CA ILE A 1 18.07 4.80 8.00
C ILE A 1 17.66 5.26 6.60
N ARG A 2 17.00 6.39 6.46
CA ARG A 2 16.60 6.91 5.15
C ARG A 2 17.82 7.15 4.24
N ARG A 3 18.89 7.69 4.83
CA ARG A 3 20.12 7.94 4.11
C ARG A 3 20.77 6.63 3.64
N LEU A 4 20.75 5.62 4.49
CA LEU A 4 21.25 4.28 4.14
C LEU A 4 20.43 3.68 2.99
N CYS A 5 19.12 3.76 3.05
CA CYS A 5 18.25 3.26 1.98
C CYS A 5 18.53 3.98 0.65
N LYS A 6 18.74 5.29 0.70
CA LYS A 6 19.08 6.06 -0.49
C LYS A 6 20.37 5.56 -1.11
N VAL A 7 21.42 5.38 -0.31
CA VAL A 7 22.71 4.88 -0.80
C VAL A 7 22.56 3.49 -1.42
N ILE A 8 21.82 2.60 -0.78
CA ILE A 8 21.58 1.25 -1.30
C ILE A 8 20.86 1.32 -2.64
N ASN A 9 19.80 2.10 -2.73
CA ASN A 9 19.02 2.23 -3.95
C ASN A 9 19.81 2.85 -5.12
N GLU A 10 20.75 3.72 -4.81
CA GLU A 10 21.60 4.33 -5.83
C GLU A 10 22.71 3.39 -6.31
N ARG A 11 23.20 2.50 -5.45
CA ARG A 11 24.36 1.65 -5.77
C ARG A 11 24.01 0.27 -6.27
N PHE A 12 22.83 -0.25 -5.96
CA PHE A 12 22.45 -1.62 -6.28
C PHE A 12 21.17 -1.65 -7.08
N ASP A 13 21.26 -2.14 -8.31
CA ASP A 13 20.11 -2.21 -9.21
C ASP A 13 19.19 -3.40 -8.95
N GLN A 14 19.66 -4.40 -8.23
CA GLN A 14 18.94 -5.65 -8.03
C GLN A 14 18.08 -5.68 -6.76
N VAL A 15 18.21 -4.64 -5.94
CA VAL A 15 17.49 -4.56 -4.69
C VAL A 15 16.81 -3.21 -4.55
N SER A 16 15.80 -3.17 -3.68
CA SER A 16 15.17 -1.94 -3.23
C SER A 16 15.24 -1.88 -1.72
N ALA A 17 15.62 -0.73 -1.18
CA ALA A 17 15.67 -0.51 0.26
C ALA A 17 14.62 0.50 0.68
N PHE A 18 13.87 0.17 1.72
CA PHE A 18 12.82 1.00 2.27
C PHE A 18 13.08 1.28 3.74
N ALA A 19 12.96 2.55 4.12
CA ALA A 19 13.06 2.92 5.52
C ALA A 19 11.77 2.55 6.26
N ASN A 20 11.92 1.77 7.29
CA ASN A 20 10.88 1.53 8.28
C ASN A 20 11.24 2.32 9.55
N VAL A 21 10.39 2.32 10.57
CA VAL A 21 10.58 3.16 11.76
C VAL A 21 11.97 3.00 12.37
N TRP A 22 12.44 1.76 12.52
CA TRP A 22 13.73 1.44 13.14
C TRP A 22 14.64 0.62 12.25
N ASN A 23 14.20 0.24 11.06
CA ASN A 23 14.88 -0.71 10.20
C ASN A 23 14.95 -0.21 8.77
N ALA A 24 15.90 -0.75 8.03
CA ALA A 24 15.90 -0.71 6.58
C ALA A 24 15.49 -2.09 6.08
N ASP A 25 14.44 -2.14 5.30
CA ASP A 25 13.98 -3.38 4.67
C ASP A 25 14.59 -3.44 3.26
N ILE A 26 15.31 -4.49 2.98
CA ILE A 26 15.96 -4.69 1.69
C ILE A 26 15.31 -5.90 1.02
N VAL A 27 14.77 -5.66 -0.16
CA VAL A 27 14.06 -6.69 -0.93
C VAL A 27 14.56 -6.71 -2.37
N ALA A 28 14.25 -7.78 -3.09
CA ALA A 28 14.57 -7.85 -4.50
C ALA A 28 13.85 -6.73 -5.27
N LYS A 29 14.48 -6.23 -6.31
CA LYS A 29 13.90 -5.18 -7.15
C LYS A 29 12.56 -5.62 -7.72
N GLY A 30 11.57 -4.74 -7.64
CA GLY A 30 10.22 -5.02 -8.14
C GLY A 30 9.32 -5.77 -7.16
N VAL A 31 9.85 -6.16 -6.01
CA VAL A 31 9.05 -6.82 -4.96
C VAL A 31 8.51 -5.73 -4.03
N ASP A 32 7.20 -5.55 -4.04
CA ASP A 32 6.50 -4.67 -3.11
C ASP A 32 5.06 -5.16 -2.93
N LYS A 33 4.32 -4.46 -2.10
CA LYS A 33 2.93 -4.88 -1.81
C LYS A 33 2.02 -4.71 -3.02
N ALA A 34 2.22 -3.68 -3.82
CA ALA A 34 1.44 -3.51 -5.04
C ALA A 34 1.69 -4.66 -6.02
N ALA A 35 2.95 -5.05 -6.21
CA ALA A 35 3.28 -6.19 -7.04
C ALA A 35 2.65 -7.48 -6.52
N ALA A 36 2.60 -7.68 -5.21
CA ALA A 36 1.96 -8.84 -4.61
C ALA A 36 0.45 -8.86 -4.87
N VAL A 37 -0.21 -7.72 -4.79
CA VAL A 37 -1.64 -7.61 -5.13
C VAL A 37 -1.87 -7.96 -6.59
N HIS A 38 -1.07 -7.43 -7.50
CA HIS A 38 -1.17 -7.77 -8.92
C HIS A 38 -0.95 -9.27 -9.17
N TRP A 39 0.00 -9.87 -8.46
CA TRP A 39 0.26 -11.30 -8.56
C TRP A 39 -0.97 -12.12 -8.17
N ILE A 40 -1.66 -11.73 -7.10
CA ILE A 40 -2.90 -12.37 -6.67
C ILE A 40 -4.00 -12.17 -7.71
N LEU A 41 -4.19 -10.95 -8.18
CA LEU A 41 -5.24 -10.62 -9.16
C LEU A 41 -5.07 -11.40 -10.46
N ASN A 42 -3.83 -11.63 -10.89
CA ASN A 42 -3.56 -12.41 -12.09
C ASN A 42 -3.96 -13.88 -11.93
N ARG A 43 -3.98 -14.40 -10.70
CA ARG A 43 -4.35 -15.78 -10.39
C ARG A 43 -5.79 -15.95 -9.95
N ARG A 44 -6.43 -14.86 -9.60
CA ARG A 44 -7.80 -14.87 -9.10
C ARG A 44 -8.66 -13.91 -9.94
N PRO A 45 -9.01 -14.31 -11.18
CA PRO A 45 -9.83 -13.48 -12.04
C PRO A 45 -11.26 -13.26 -11.54
N ASP A 46 -11.66 -13.99 -10.51
CA ASP A 46 -12.93 -13.81 -9.81
C ASP A 46 -12.96 -12.59 -8.89
N ILE A 47 -11.81 -11.97 -8.62
CA ILE A 47 -11.73 -10.74 -7.83
C ILE A 47 -11.94 -9.54 -8.76
N ASP A 48 -13.02 -8.80 -8.55
CA ASP A 48 -13.35 -7.63 -9.36
C ASP A 48 -12.79 -6.33 -8.79
N GLU A 49 -12.75 -6.22 -7.48
CA GLU A 49 -12.35 -4.99 -6.80
C GLU A 49 -11.39 -5.29 -5.67
N VAL A 50 -10.48 -4.35 -5.44
CA VAL A 50 -9.50 -4.43 -4.35
C VAL A 50 -9.57 -3.15 -3.53
N ARG A 51 -9.60 -3.29 -2.23
CA ARG A 51 -9.48 -2.17 -1.29
C ARG A 51 -8.20 -2.31 -0.51
N VAL A 52 -7.44 -1.23 -0.43
CA VAL A 52 -6.21 -1.20 0.35
C VAL A 52 -6.25 -0.04 1.32
N MET A 53 -5.61 -0.25 2.47
CA MET A 53 -5.49 0.77 3.51
C MET A 53 -4.17 0.59 4.23
N ARG A 54 -3.38 1.65 4.31
CA ARG A 54 -2.11 1.63 5.02
C ARG A 54 -1.80 2.99 5.62
N ASP A 55 -0.97 2.97 6.64
CA ASP A 55 -0.60 4.17 7.41
C ASP A 55 0.84 4.62 7.16
N SER A 56 1.62 3.87 6.44
CA SER A 56 3.06 4.06 6.29
C SER A 56 3.43 4.53 4.89
N ALA A 57 4.39 5.44 4.81
CA ALA A 57 4.85 6.00 3.54
C ALA A 57 5.48 4.98 2.61
N ASN A 58 6.04 3.89 3.13
CA ASN A 58 6.59 2.83 2.29
C ASN A 58 5.53 2.03 1.54
N ASP A 59 4.27 2.22 1.87
CA ASP A 59 3.13 1.61 1.18
C ASP A 59 2.42 2.60 0.25
N ALA A 60 2.96 3.81 0.08
CA ALA A 60 2.33 4.87 -0.71
C ALA A 60 2.10 4.44 -2.18
N GLY A 61 3.00 3.64 -2.73
CA GLY A 61 2.84 3.11 -4.08
C GLY A 61 1.59 2.25 -4.23
N MET A 62 1.32 1.39 -3.27
CA MET A 62 0.12 0.56 -3.26
C MET A 62 -1.15 1.40 -3.08
N ILE A 63 -1.11 2.36 -2.18
CA ILE A 63 -2.24 3.27 -1.96
C ILE A 63 -2.55 4.05 -3.23
N ARG A 64 -1.53 4.56 -3.90
CA ARG A 64 -1.71 5.32 -5.13
C ARG A 64 -2.26 4.46 -6.25
N GLU A 65 -1.71 3.28 -6.44
CA GLU A 65 -2.07 2.41 -7.55
C GLU A 65 -3.50 1.86 -7.43
N PHE A 66 -3.91 1.52 -6.22
CA PHE A 66 -5.24 0.96 -5.96
C PHE A 66 -6.21 1.99 -5.38
N HIS A 67 -5.87 3.27 -5.43
CA HIS A 67 -6.69 4.35 -4.87
C HIS A 67 -7.07 4.08 -3.42
N GLY A 68 -6.06 3.67 -2.64
CA GLY A 68 -6.25 3.20 -1.27
C GLY A 68 -6.63 4.29 -0.28
N ALA A 69 -7.09 3.85 0.87
CA ALA A 69 -7.41 4.72 1.98
C ALA A 69 -6.25 4.79 2.98
N ALA A 70 -6.23 5.86 3.75
CA ALA A 70 -5.33 6.02 4.88
C ALA A 70 -6.13 6.26 6.15
N PRO A 71 -5.66 5.74 7.30
CA PRO A 71 -6.29 6.09 8.57
C PRO A 71 -5.98 7.53 8.96
N VAL A 72 -6.81 8.10 9.82
CA VAL A 72 -6.66 9.49 10.28
C VAL A 72 -5.31 9.74 10.97
N TRP A 73 -4.73 8.71 11.57
CA TRP A 73 -3.41 8.82 12.25
C TRP A 73 -2.22 8.63 11.32
N ALA A 74 -2.43 8.37 10.05
CA ALA A 74 -1.33 8.25 9.10
C ALA A 74 -0.56 9.56 8.97
N SER A 75 0.67 9.48 8.45
CA SER A 75 1.44 10.69 8.16
C SER A 75 0.72 11.57 7.13
N ALA A 76 1.02 12.87 7.16
CA ALA A 76 0.43 13.80 6.21
C ALA A 76 0.70 13.39 4.76
N GLU A 77 1.89 12.88 4.49
CA GLU A 77 2.27 12.40 3.16
C GLU A 77 1.34 11.29 2.67
N VAL A 78 1.08 10.31 3.53
CA VAL A 78 0.21 9.18 3.20
C VAL A 78 -1.23 9.64 3.02
N ARG A 79 -1.72 10.49 3.90
CA ARG A 79 -3.08 11.02 3.79
C ARG A 79 -3.30 11.82 2.51
N GLN A 80 -2.31 12.58 2.08
CA GLN A 80 -2.39 13.35 0.83
C GLN A 80 -2.40 12.46 -0.40
N THR A 81 -1.75 11.31 -0.35
CA THR A 81 -1.72 10.34 -1.44
C THR A 81 -3.01 9.53 -1.52
N ALA A 82 -3.67 9.32 -0.39
CA ALA A 82 -4.83 8.45 -0.30
C ALA A 82 -6.05 9.03 -1.00
N ALA A 83 -6.89 8.16 -1.51
CA ALA A 83 -8.18 8.54 -2.11
C ALA A 83 -9.22 8.89 -1.03
N GLY A 84 -9.03 8.41 0.18
CA GLY A 84 -9.89 8.73 1.30
C GLY A 84 -9.17 8.54 2.62
N VAL A 85 -9.64 9.21 3.66
CA VAL A 85 -9.11 9.10 5.02
C VAL A 85 -10.21 8.56 5.91
N LEU A 86 -9.93 7.47 6.61
CA LEU A 86 -10.91 6.76 7.43
C LEU A 86 -10.44 6.65 8.87
N ASN A 87 -11.38 6.46 9.79
CA ASN A 87 -11.05 6.31 11.20
C ASN A 87 -10.40 4.95 11.50
N ASP A 88 -10.82 3.91 10.80
CA ASP A 88 -10.26 2.57 10.98
C ASP A 88 -10.57 1.67 9.77
N ALA A 89 -10.02 0.47 9.80
CA ALA A 89 -10.24 -0.50 8.73
C ALA A 89 -11.69 -0.98 8.66
N ALA A 90 -12.44 -0.93 9.76
CA ALA A 90 -13.83 -1.33 9.75
C ALA A 90 -14.66 -0.41 8.86
N GLU A 91 -14.36 0.89 8.82
CA GLU A 91 -15.05 1.82 7.92
C GLU A 91 -14.82 1.45 6.45
N LEU A 92 -13.64 0.97 6.12
CA LEU A 92 -13.35 0.51 4.77
C LEU A 92 -14.26 -0.66 4.38
N LEU A 93 -14.50 -1.57 5.31
CA LEU A 93 -15.38 -2.72 5.11
C LEU A 93 -16.85 -2.34 5.15
N GLU A 94 -17.23 -1.39 5.99
CA GLU A 94 -18.61 -0.91 6.11
C GLU A 94 -19.06 -0.19 4.85
N ASP A 95 -18.18 0.59 4.25
CA ASP A 95 -18.45 1.26 2.97
C ASP A 95 -18.41 0.27 1.81
N SER A 96 -18.58 -0.99 2.11
CA SER A 96 -18.29 -2.06 1.20
C SER A 96 -19.49 -2.48 0.37
N CYS A 97 -19.19 -3.33 -0.60
CA CYS A 97 -20.18 -4.02 -1.38
C CYS A 97 -21.06 -4.89 -0.51
N PRO A 98 -22.26 -5.22 -0.99
CA PRO A 98 -23.18 -6.11 -0.27
C PRO A 98 -22.66 -7.53 -0.08
N SER A 99 -21.62 -7.91 -0.79
CA SER A 99 -21.03 -9.22 -0.71
C SER A 99 -20.13 -9.34 0.52
N ALA A 100 -19.99 -10.54 1.06
CA ALA A 100 -19.13 -10.79 2.20
C ALA A 100 -17.64 -10.68 1.87
N VAL A 101 -17.28 -10.63 0.61
CA VAL A 101 -15.89 -10.52 0.16
C VAL A 101 -15.60 -9.07 -0.20
N CYS A 102 -14.92 -8.37 0.68
CA CYS A 102 -14.70 -6.95 0.54
C CYS A 102 -13.22 -6.62 0.47
N PHE A 103 -12.58 -6.97 -0.63
CA PHE A 103 -11.26 -6.49 -0.96
C PHE A 103 -11.30 -5.45 -2.07
N GLU A 104 -12.42 -4.82 -2.24
CA GLU A 104 -12.59 -3.76 -3.21
C GLU A 104 -12.08 -2.43 -2.66
N PHE A 105 -11.68 -1.55 -3.54
CA PHE A 105 -11.40 -0.18 -3.20
C PHE A 105 -12.51 0.71 -3.73
N ARG A 106 -13.00 1.59 -2.86
CA ARG A 106 -13.93 2.63 -3.25
C ARG A 106 -13.35 3.98 -2.96
N LYS A 107 -13.26 4.80 -3.98
CA LYS A 107 -12.79 6.16 -3.83
C LYS A 107 -13.81 7.01 -3.09
N ASN A 108 -13.34 7.69 -2.07
CA ASN A 108 -14.16 8.63 -1.30
C ASN A 108 -13.97 10.04 -1.80
#